data_aa065b4773b660894f61f6b1907353d8
#
_entry.id   aa065b4773b660894f61f6b1907353d8
#
_cell.length_a   1.000
_cell.length_b   1.000
_cell.length_c   1.000
_cell.angle_alpha   90.00
_cell.angle_beta   90.00
_cell.angle_gamma   90.00
#
_symmetry.space_group_name_H-M   'P 1'
#
loop_
_entity.id
_entity.type
_entity.pdbx_description
1 polymer ?
#
loop_
_entity_poly.entity_id
_entity_poly.type
_entity_poly.pdbx_seq_one_letter_code
_entity_poly.pdbx_strand_id
1 'polypeptide(L)'
;YMFFTIIGGAIFVGSQAWEWATFIQGDYGAVQTNGGNILQFGEYKTIDGDLVFKRVAVEEFTTASHTQRTQHENKNGLWFVNEGALPTFSVNDVYHGLEAHPSILVRTQTINEEGEKTVLSREASLNQVKNNGKRYVKGANLEVNEYGAPLFADFFFFITGFHGFHVLSG
;
A
#
# COMPACT_ATOMS: atom_id res chain seq x y z
N TYR A 1 -5.66 26.46 -31.13
CA TYR A 1 -4.65 26.03 -30.15
C TYR A 1 -5.24 25.84 -28.75
N MET A 2 -6.03 26.77 -28.19
CA MET A 2 -6.64 26.66 -26.85
C MET A 2 -7.45 25.37 -26.64
N PHE A 3 -8.20 24.91 -27.65
CA PHE A 3 -8.96 23.66 -27.56
C PHE A 3 -8.08 22.44 -27.25
N PHE A 4 -6.92 22.32 -27.89
CA PHE A 4 -5.97 21.25 -27.60
C PHE A 4 -5.34 21.37 -26.22
N THR A 5 -5.13 22.58 -25.72
CA THR A 5 -4.62 22.82 -24.37
C THR A 5 -5.64 22.38 -23.32
N ILE A 6 -6.94 22.66 -23.54
CA ILE A 6 -8.01 22.21 -22.64
C ILE A 6 -8.10 20.68 -22.62
N ILE A 7 -8.02 20.03 -23.78
CA ILE A 7 -8.03 18.56 -23.87
C ILE A 7 -6.80 17.99 -23.12
N GLY A 8 -5.61 18.55 -23.35
CA GLY A 8 -4.39 18.12 -22.65
C GLY A 8 -4.49 18.28 -21.14
N GLY A 9 -5.03 19.41 -20.68
CA GLY A 9 -5.29 19.66 -19.26
C GLY A 9 -6.30 18.67 -18.65
N ALA A 10 -7.38 18.35 -19.36
CA ALA A 10 -8.37 17.38 -18.92
C ALA A 10 -7.79 15.95 -18.82
N ILE A 11 -6.97 15.55 -19.79
CA ILE A 11 -6.26 14.24 -19.76
C ILE A 11 -5.31 14.19 -18.56
N PHE A 12 -4.55 15.26 -18.31
CA PHE A 12 -3.64 15.34 -17.16
C PHE A 12 -4.40 15.19 -15.83
N VAL A 13 -5.45 15.97 -15.61
CA VAL A 13 -6.26 15.89 -14.38
C VAL A 13 -6.91 14.52 -14.21
N GLY A 14 -7.42 13.94 -15.30
CA GLY A 14 -7.97 12.57 -15.29
C GLY A 14 -6.93 11.51 -14.92
N SER A 15 -5.73 11.59 -15.47
CA SER A 15 -4.61 10.69 -15.11
C SER A 15 -4.21 10.85 -13.65
N GLN A 16 -4.16 12.08 -13.15
CA GLN A 16 -3.84 12.36 -11.75
C GLN A 16 -4.91 11.81 -10.79
N ALA A 17 -6.18 11.94 -11.13
CA ALA A 17 -7.28 11.37 -10.36
C ALA A 17 -7.22 9.84 -10.33
N TRP A 18 -6.88 9.21 -11.45
CA TRP A 18 -6.65 7.77 -11.53
C TRP A 18 -5.49 7.32 -10.62
N GLU A 19 -4.36 8.01 -10.69
CA GLU A 19 -3.18 7.71 -9.88
C GLU A 19 -3.51 7.82 -8.38
N TRP A 20 -4.22 8.87 -7.98
CA TRP A 20 -4.66 9.02 -6.60
C TRP A 20 -5.60 7.90 -6.15
N ALA A 21 -6.58 7.56 -6.98
CA ALA A 21 -7.50 6.47 -6.65
C ALA A 21 -6.76 5.15 -6.42
N THR A 22 -5.82 4.81 -7.31
CA THR A 22 -4.99 3.61 -7.17
C THR A 22 -4.11 3.65 -5.93
N PHE A 23 -3.48 4.80 -5.65
CA PHE A 23 -2.60 4.97 -4.50
C PHE A 23 -3.36 4.88 -3.17
N ILE A 24 -4.55 5.48 -3.10
CA ILE A 24 -5.42 5.43 -1.91
C ILE A 24 -5.96 4.02 -1.69
N GLN A 25 -6.40 3.33 -2.73
CA GLN A 25 -6.93 1.97 -2.63
C GLN A 25 -5.88 0.94 -2.22
N GLY A 26 -4.65 1.11 -2.70
CA GLY A 26 -3.55 0.18 -2.50
C GLY A 26 -3.68 -1.12 -3.30
N ASP A 27 -2.58 -1.85 -3.39
CA ASP A 27 -2.51 -3.07 -4.20
C ASP A 27 -2.26 -4.32 -3.35
N TYR A 28 -1.24 -4.28 -2.49
CA TYR A 28 -0.71 -5.46 -1.83
C TYR A 28 -1.00 -5.51 -0.34
N GLY A 29 -1.19 -4.36 0.28
CA GLY A 29 -1.21 -4.26 1.73
C GLY A 29 0.17 -4.49 2.35
N ALA A 30 0.29 -4.13 3.62
CA ALA A 30 1.52 -4.24 4.39
C ALA A 30 1.21 -4.29 5.88
N VAL A 31 2.20 -4.54 6.71
CA VAL A 31 2.10 -4.41 8.16
C VAL A 31 2.96 -3.25 8.62
N GLN A 32 2.37 -2.30 9.33
CA GLN A 32 3.10 -1.24 10.00
C GLN A 32 3.64 -1.75 11.34
N THR A 33 4.91 -1.49 11.61
CA THR A 33 5.56 -1.82 12.88
C THR A 33 5.32 -0.74 13.94
N ASN A 34 5.61 -1.08 15.21
CA ASN A 34 5.57 -0.13 16.32
C ASN A 34 6.52 1.07 16.11
N GLY A 35 7.62 0.89 15.38
CA GLY A 35 8.55 1.94 14.99
C GLY A 35 8.13 2.76 13.76
N GLY A 36 6.94 2.49 13.19
CA GLY A 36 6.44 3.21 12.01
C GLY A 36 6.95 2.68 10.67
N ASN A 37 7.82 1.69 10.66
CA ASN A 37 8.32 1.07 9.44
C ASN A 37 7.25 0.18 8.79
N ILE A 38 7.34 0.00 7.48
CA ILE A 38 6.41 -0.83 6.72
C ILE A 38 7.07 -2.15 6.33
N LEU A 39 6.41 -3.25 6.65
CA LEU A 39 6.78 -4.60 6.26
C LEU A 39 5.96 -5.02 5.04
N GLN A 40 6.64 -5.28 3.94
CA GLN A 40 6.04 -5.73 2.68
C GLN A 40 6.26 -7.24 2.53
N PHE A 41 5.33 -7.93 1.90
CA PHE A 41 5.36 -9.37 1.71
C PHE A 41 5.63 -9.73 0.25
N GLY A 42 6.33 -10.82 0.03
CA GLY A 42 6.60 -11.32 -1.32
C GLY A 42 7.34 -12.64 -1.28
N GLU A 43 7.57 -13.18 -2.45
CA GLU A 43 8.30 -14.44 -2.66
C GLU A 43 9.30 -14.30 -3.81
N TYR A 44 10.34 -15.12 -3.77
CA TYR A 44 11.26 -15.20 -4.88
C TYR A 44 10.70 -16.10 -5.98
N LYS A 45 10.64 -15.56 -7.21
CA LYS A 45 10.27 -16.32 -8.42
C LYS A 45 11.37 -16.20 -9.47
N THR A 46 11.63 -17.29 -10.16
CA THR A 46 12.52 -17.28 -11.32
C THR A 46 11.73 -16.77 -12.53
N ILE A 47 12.14 -15.62 -13.06
CA ILE A 47 11.57 -15.01 -14.26
C ILE A 47 12.70 -14.83 -15.25
N ASP A 48 12.57 -15.42 -16.45
CA ASP A 48 13.57 -15.38 -17.53
C ASP A 48 14.99 -15.87 -17.12
N GLY A 49 15.07 -16.72 -16.08
CA GLY A 49 16.32 -17.27 -15.53
C GLY A 49 16.87 -16.49 -14.33
N ASP A 50 16.36 -15.32 -14.04
CA ASP A 50 16.75 -14.50 -12.89
C ASP A 50 15.82 -14.70 -11.70
N LEU A 51 16.39 -14.70 -10.50
CA LEU A 51 15.64 -14.80 -9.24
C LEU A 51 15.15 -13.41 -8.82
N VAL A 52 13.86 -13.13 -9.02
CA VAL A 52 13.26 -11.84 -8.74
C VAL A 52 12.32 -11.93 -7.53
N PHE A 53 12.41 -10.94 -6.63
CA PHE A 53 11.48 -10.82 -5.51
C PHE A 53 10.16 -10.18 -6.01
N LYS A 54 9.10 -11.00 -6.05
CA LYS A 54 7.76 -10.55 -6.45
C LYS A 54 6.91 -10.30 -5.21
N ARG A 55 6.24 -9.15 -5.14
CA ARG A 55 5.29 -8.85 -4.08
C ARG A 55 4.07 -9.76 -4.16
N VAL A 56 3.58 -10.17 -2.99
CA VAL A 56 2.34 -10.94 -2.80
C VAL A 56 1.40 -10.10 -1.93
N ALA A 57 0.14 -10.04 -2.32
CA ALA A 57 -0.85 -9.30 -1.53
C ALA A 57 -1.15 -10.05 -0.23
N VAL A 58 -1.30 -9.30 0.86
CA VAL A 58 -1.64 -9.88 2.18
C VAL A 58 -2.94 -10.69 2.10
N GLU A 59 -3.87 -10.25 1.29
CA GLU A 59 -5.16 -10.92 1.08
C GLU A 59 -5.04 -12.31 0.42
N GLU A 60 -3.95 -12.57 -0.30
CA GLU A 60 -3.74 -13.86 -0.99
C GLU A 60 -3.32 -14.98 -0.03
N PHE A 61 -2.67 -14.64 1.08
CA PHE A 61 -2.16 -15.63 2.03
C PHE A 61 -2.78 -15.52 3.44
N THR A 62 -3.62 -14.52 3.68
CA THR A 62 -4.21 -14.27 4.99
C THR A 62 -5.71 -14.52 4.95
N THR A 63 -6.21 -15.28 5.93
CA THR A 63 -7.66 -15.46 6.15
C THR A 63 -8.07 -14.62 7.35
N ALA A 64 -9.04 -13.73 7.18
CA ALA A 64 -9.57 -12.93 8.29
C ALA A 64 -10.31 -13.82 9.28
N SER A 65 -9.87 -13.83 10.54
CA SER A 65 -10.55 -14.55 11.62
C SER A 65 -11.84 -13.87 12.06
N HIS A 66 -11.97 -12.56 11.82
CA HIS A 66 -13.16 -11.78 12.10
C HIS A 66 -13.46 -10.81 10.97
N THR A 67 -14.66 -10.93 10.40
CA THR A 67 -15.21 -9.95 9.46
C THR A 67 -15.77 -8.78 10.28
N GLN A 68 -14.93 -7.92 10.82
CA GLN A 68 -15.40 -6.61 11.28
C GLN A 68 -15.63 -5.75 10.03
N ARG A 69 -16.86 -5.79 9.54
CA ARG A 69 -17.37 -4.79 8.61
C ARG A 69 -17.58 -3.51 9.41
N THR A 70 -16.58 -2.68 9.48
CA THR A 70 -16.80 -1.27 9.82
C THR A 70 -17.42 -0.61 8.60
N GLN A 71 -18.74 -0.61 8.54
CA GLN A 71 -19.47 0.28 7.64
C GLN A 71 -19.25 1.71 8.15
N HIS A 72 -18.26 2.40 7.63
CA HIS A 72 -18.28 3.84 7.65
C HIS A 72 -19.30 4.30 6.61
N GLU A 73 -20.56 4.38 7.00
CA GLU A 73 -21.53 5.22 6.28
C GLU A 73 -21.09 6.67 6.42
N ASN A 74 -20.30 7.13 5.47
CA ASN A 74 -19.97 8.53 5.38
C ASN A 74 -21.16 9.28 4.80
N LYS A 75 -22.07 9.72 5.67
CA LYS A 75 -23.28 10.49 5.30
C LYS A 75 -22.99 11.92 4.82
N ASN A 76 -21.73 12.33 4.78
CA ASN A 76 -21.35 13.68 4.36
C ASN A 76 -20.89 13.70 2.88
N GLY A 77 -21.73 13.16 2.00
CA GLY A 77 -21.42 12.94 0.61
C GLY A 77 -21.28 14.18 -0.25
N LEU A 78 -20.06 14.62 -0.51
CA LEU A 78 -19.77 15.37 -1.74
C LEU A 78 -19.09 14.49 -2.80
N TRP A 79 -18.58 13.33 -2.45
CA TRP A 79 -17.95 12.36 -3.36
C TRP A 79 -18.39 10.95 -2.98
N PHE A 80 -19.18 10.34 -3.83
CA PHE A 80 -19.67 8.98 -3.68
C PHE A 80 -18.54 7.97 -3.93
N VAL A 81 -17.69 7.77 -2.96
CA VAL A 81 -16.92 6.54 -2.89
C VAL A 81 -17.69 5.63 -1.94
N ASN A 82 -18.39 4.64 -2.50
CA ASN A 82 -18.80 3.50 -1.71
C ASN A 82 -17.51 2.84 -1.24
N GLU A 83 -17.08 3.15 -0.03
CA GLU A 83 -16.07 2.37 0.67
C GLU A 83 -16.69 1.01 0.94
N GLY A 84 -16.56 0.11 -0.02
CA GLY A 84 -16.83 -1.29 0.21
C GLY A 84 -16.05 -1.70 1.44
N ALA A 85 -16.71 -2.38 2.39
CA ALA A 85 -16.08 -2.86 3.60
C ALA A 85 -14.84 -3.69 3.24
N LEU A 86 -13.66 -3.07 3.31
CA LEU A 86 -12.40 -3.74 3.08
C LEU A 86 -12.18 -4.71 4.25
N PRO A 87 -11.82 -5.97 4.00
CA PRO A 87 -11.50 -6.90 5.06
C PRO A 87 -10.33 -6.33 5.86
N THR A 88 -10.56 -6.08 7.14
CA THR A 88 -9.51 -5.62 8.05
C THR A 88 -8.86 -6.85 8.66
N PHE A 89 -7.60 -7.11 8.32
CA PHE A 89 -6.82 -8.17 8.94
C PHE A 89 -6.20 -7.68 10.25
N SER A 90 -6.18 -8.54 11.26
CA SER A 90 -5.34 -8.32 12.43
C SER A 90 -3.89 -8.72 12.10
N VAL A 91 -2.94 -8.19 12.87
CA VAL A 91 -1.52 -8.62 12.74
C VAL A 91 -1.38 -10.11 13.00
N ASN A 92 -2.21 -10.68 13.89
CA ASN A 92 -2.22 -12.11 14.19
C ASN A 92 -2.70 -12.94 13.00
N ASP A 93 -3.72 -12.48 12.27
CA ASP A 93 -4.17 -13.13 11.04
C ASP A 93 -3.07 -13.16 9.98
N VAL A 94 -2.35 -12.04 9.82
CA VAL A 94 -1.21 -11.95 8.90
C VAL A 94 -0.08 -12.88 9.34
N TYR A 95 0.19 -12.96 10.63
CA TYR A 95 1.21 -13.88 11.17
C TYR A 95 0.88 -15.34 10.87
N HIS A 96 -0.35 -15.78 11.14
CA HIS A 96 -0.78 -17.14 10.84
C HIS A 96 -0.81 -17.44 9.33
N GLY A 97 -1.22 -16.47 8.52
CA GLY A 97 -1.14 -16.59 7.07
C GLY A 97 0.30 -16.74 6.58
N LEU A 98 1.21 -15.95 7.12
CA LEU A 98 2.63 -16.05 6.83
C LEU A 98 3.20 -17.41 7.28
N GLU A 99 2.81 -17.89 8.47
CA GLU A 99 3.24 -19.20 9.00
C GLU A 99 2.79 -20.36 8.09
N ALA A 100 1.57 -20.28 7.55
CA ALA A 100 1.03 -21.29 6.65
C ALA A 100 1.66 -21.29 5.24
N HIS A 101 2.30 -20.20 4.83
CA HIS A 101 2.90 -20.04 3.50
C HIS A 101 4.42 -19.82 3.58
N PRO A 102 5.22 -20.90 3.64
CA PRO A 102 6.66 -20.81 3.88
C PRO A 102 7.47 -20.12 2.77
N SER A 103 6.93 -20.00 1.57
CA SER A 103 7.59 -19.30 0.45
C SER A 103 7.57 -17.77 0.60
N ILE A 104 6.68 -17.24 1.43
CA ILE A 104 6.50 -15.79 1.59
C ILE A 104 7.47 -15.26 2.64
N LEU A 105 8.18 -14.19 2.26
CA LEU A 105 9.16 -13.50 3.10
C LEU A 105 8.78 -12.05 3.29
N VAL A 106 9.32 -11.43 4.33
CA VAL A 106 9.15 -10.02 4.63
C VAL A 106 10.28 -9.21 4.02
N ARG A 107 9.93 -8.17 3.28
CA ARG A 107 10.82 -7.14 2.80
C ARG A 107 10.68 -5.88 3.65
N THR A 108 11.78 -5.42 4.22
CA THR A 108 11.82 -4.19 5.03
C THR A 108 12.10 -2.96 4.17
N GLN A 109 12.04 -1.78 4.78
CA GLN A 109 12.44 -0.53 4.13
C GLN A 109 13.93 -0.23 4.24
N THR A 110 14.68 -1.05 4.99
CA THR A 110 16.14 -0.91 5.10
C THR A 110 16.77 -1.25 3.76
N ILE A 111 17.62 -0.36 3.27
CA ILE A 111 18.33 -0.52 2.01
C ILE A 111 19.66 -1.22 2.29
N ASN A 112 19.98 -2.25 1.51
CA ASN A 112 21.26 -2.95 1.58
C ASN A 112 22.37 -2.16 0.84
N GLU A 113 23.59 -2.70 0.84
CA GLU A 113 24.75 -2.06 0.18
C GLU A 113 24.58 -1.98 -1.34
N GLU A 114 23.71 -2.81 -1.93
CA GLU A 114 23.40 -2.84 -3.36
C GLU A 114 22.30 -1.84 -3.76
N GLY A 115 21.74 -1.09 -2.78
CA GLY A 115 20.67 -0.13 -3.01
C GLY A 115 19.27 -0.73 -3.06
N GLU A 116 19.13 -2.01 -2.71
CA GLU A 116 17.84 -2.71 -2.70
C GLU A 116 17.26 -2.83 -1.30
N LYS A 117 15.94 -2.95 -1.22
CA LYS A 117 15.25 -3.20 0.06
C LYS A 117 15.58 -4.58 0.58
N THR A 118 16.01 -4.66 1.83
CA THR A 118 16.43 -5.91 2.48
C THR A 118 15.25 -6.86 2.65
N VAL A 119 15.41 -8.10 2.15
CA VAL A 119 14.50 -9.21 2.39
C VAL A 119 15.01 -10.04 3.56
N LEU A 120 14.16 -10.26 4.55
CA LEU A 120 14.51 -11.03 5.75
C LEU A 120 14.46 -12.54 5.49
N SER A 121 15.26 -13.30 6.26
CA SER A 121 15.11 -14.74 6.32
C SER A 121 13.73 -15.14 6.83
N ARG A 122 13.36 -16.40 6.64
CA ARG A 122 12.06 -16.93 7.08
C ARG A 122 11.80 -16.70 8.57
N GLU A 123 12.76 -17.05 9.41
CA GLU A 123 12.66 -16.91 10.86
C GLU A 123 12.58 -15.43 11.28
N ALA A 124 13.42 -14.59 10.71
CA ALA A 124 13.38 -13.15 10.96
C ALA A 124 12.06 -12.51 10.49
N SER A 125 11.50 -12.97 9.37
CA SER A 125 10.21 -12.52 8.86
C SER A 125 9.07 -12.79 9.84
N LEU A 126 8.97 -14.01 10.37
CA LEU A 126 7.99 -14.38 11.37
C LEU A 126 8.16 -13.59 12.67
N ASN A 127 9.39 -13.46 13.15
CA ASN A 127 9.70 -12.70 14.36
C ASN A 127 9.36 -11.22 14.23
N GLN A 128 9.62 -10.61 13.07
CA GLN A 128 9.29 -9.21 12.83
C GLN A 128 7.79 -8.95 12.87
N VAL A 129 6.99 -9.78 12.20
CA VAL A 129 5.53 -9.62 12.21
C VAL A 129 4.98 -9.84 13.61
N LYS A 130 5.41 -10.90 14.31
CA LYS A 130 4.92 -11.28 15.63
C LYS A 130 5.24 -10.24 16.72
N ASN A 131 6.48 -9.79 16.77
CA ASN A 131 6.99 -8.97 17.87
C ASN A 131 6.85 -7.46 17.62
N ASN A 132 6.95 -7.03 16.37
CA ASN A 132 6.98 -5.61 16.01
C ASN A 132 5.76 -5.15 15.20
N GLY A 133 4.91 -6.06 14.71
CA GLY A 133 3.70 -5.70 13.99
C GLY A 133 2.74 -4.93 14.86
N LYS A 134 2.27 -3.78 14.36
CA LYS A 134 1.29 -2.90 15.01
C LYS A 134 -0.10 -3.04 14.41
N ARG A 135 -0.18 -2.89 13.10
CA ARG A 135 -1.46 -2.94 12.36
C ARG A 135 -1.25 -3.30 10.90
N TYR A 136 -2.27 -3.90 10.30
CA TYR A 136 -2.38 -4.04 8.85
C TYR A 136 -2.69 -2.68 8.22
N VAL A 137 -2.10 -2.39 7.06
CA VAL A 137 -2.28 -1.16 6.29
C VAL A 137 -2.49 -1.52 4.83
N LYS A 138 -3.48 -0.91 4.20
CA LYS A 138 -3.69 -1.00 2.76
C LYS A 138 -3.92 0.39 2.19
N GLY A 139 -3.28 0.67 1.05
CA GLY A 139 -3.32 1.98 0.43
C GLY A 139 -2.52 3.03 1.18
N ALA A 140 -2.85 4.27 0.90
CA ALA A 140 -2.23 5.43 1.53
C ALA A 140 -3.27 6.50 1.86
N ASN A 141 -3.08 7.12 3.02
CA ASN A 141 -3.81 8.31 3.45
C ASN A 141 -2.86 9.19 4.30
N LEU A 142 -3.39 10.18 5.01
CA LEU A 142 -2.58 11.07 5.85
C LEU A 142 -1.98 10.40 7.08
N GLU A 143 -2.42 9.20 7.46
CA GLU A 143 -1.93 8.49 8.65
C GLU A 143 -1.05 7.28 8.30
N VAL A 144 -1.33 6.63 7.18
CA VAL A 144 -0.71 5.37 6.80
C VAL A 144 -0.35 5.34 5.32
N ASN A 145 0.69 4.57 5.00
CA ASN A 145 1.14 4.37 3.63
C ASN A 145 1.74 2.96 3.50
N GLU A 146 1.11 2.09 2.70
CA GLU A 146 1.62 0.73 2.47
C GLU A 146 2.91 0.69 1.65
N TYR A 147 3.23 1.77 0.94
CA TYR A 147 4.39 1.84 0.04
C TYR A 147 5.67 2.30 0.76
N GLY A 148 5.53 2.99 1.89
CA GLY A 148 6.67 3.52 2.61
C GLY A 148 6.30 4.37 3.82
N ALA A 149 7.11 5.38 4.12
CA ALA A 149 6.83 6.29 5.23
C ALA A 149 5.54 7.10 4.98
N PRO A 150 4.70 7.33 6.01
CA PRO A 150 3.48 8.14 5.88
C PRO A 150 3.75 9.53 5.30
N LEU A 151 4.81 10.18 5.72
CA LEU A 151 5.21 11.52 5.26
C LEU A 151 5.39 11.60 3.73
N PHE A 152 5.81 10.51 3.09
CA PHE A 152 5.92 10.47 1.63
C PHE A 152 4.54 10.58 0.96
N ALA A 153 3.52 9.95 1.52
CA ALA A 153 2.15 10.05 1.01
C ALA A 153 1.61 11.49 1.15
N ASP A 154 1.88 12.13 2.29
CA ASP A 154 1.47 13.53 2.53
C ASP A 154 2.09 14.48 1.51
N PHE A 155 3.39 14.36 1.26
CA PHE A 155 4.06 15.16 0.23
C PHE A 155 3.54 14.86 -1.17
N PHE A 156 3.29 13.60 -1.49
CA PHE A 156 2.74 13.20 -2.77
C PHE A 156 1.37 13.89 -3.01
N PHE A 157 0.44 13.78 -2.07
CA PHE A 157 -0.86 14.41 -2.20
C PHE A 157 -0.79 15.93 -2.24
N PHE A 158 0.06 16.53 -1.42
CA PHE A 158 0.22 17.98 -1.39
C PHE A 158 0.78 18.53 -2.70
N ILE A 159 1.90 17.98 -3.18
CA ILE A 159 2.59 18.47 -4.39
C ILE A 159 1.71 18.23 -5.62
N THR A 160 1.19 17.03 -5.79
CA THR A 160 0.38 16.68 -6.96
C THR A 160 -0.98 17.36 -6.94
N GLY A 161 -1.58 17.55 -5.77
CA GLY A 161 -2.83 18.30 -5.60
C GLY A 161 -2.67 19.78 -5.93
N PHE A 162 -1.60 20.40 -5.46
CA PHE A 162 -1.30 21.79 -5.75
C PHE A 162 -1.02 22.02 -7.23
N HIS A 163 -0.26 21.09 -7.84
CA HIS A 163 -0.01 21.13 -9.28
C HIS A 163 -1.29 20.91 -10.10
N GLY A 164 -2.13 19.94 -9.73
CA GLY A 164 -3.43 19.71 -10.38
C GLY A 164 -4.36 20.92 -10.29
N PHE A 165 -4.37 21.61 -9.14
CA PHE A 165 -5.11 22.86 -8.96
C PHE A 165 -4.63 23.98 -9.90
N HIS A 166 -3.31 24.13 -10.07
CA HIS A 166 -2.75 25.10 -11.00
C HIS A 166 -3.16 24.80 -12.45
N VAL A 167 -3.10 23.54 -12.87
CA VAL A 167 -3.52 23.13 -14.23
C VAL A 167 -5.01 23.38 -14.45
N LEU A 168 -5.84 23.21 -13.42
CA LEU A 168 -7.29 23.42 -13.52
C LEU A 168 -7.66 24.92 -13.55
N SER A 169 -6.91 25.74 -12.83
CA SER A 169 -7.23 27.18 -12.65
C SER A 169 -6.55 28.11 -13.67
N GLY A 170 -5.48 27.66 -14.34
CA GLY A 170 -4.71 28.42 -15.35
C GLY A 170 -5.10 28.13 -16.75
#